data_a98c2fbfbb75e4bc0081124c66d05320
#
_entry.id   a98c2fbfbb75e4bc0081124c66d05320
#
_cell.length_a   1.000
_cell.length_b   1.000
_cell.length_c   1.000
_cell.angle_alpha   90.00
_cell.angle_beta   90.00
_cell.angle_gamma   90.00
#
_symmetry.space_group_name_H-M   'P 1'
#
loop_
_entity.id
_entity.type
_entity.pdbx_description
1 polymer ?
#
loop_
_entity_poly.entity_id
_entity_poly.type
_entity_poly.pdbx_seq_one_letter_code
_entity_poly.pdbx_strand_id
1 'polypeptide(L)'
;MGKTMKHLIFIHLFLFIPQRKNLFLLSNLLLILSFTGCKSAIKEEGLTKIQKTKPVMTQNTTSHGELYPGYRNGLYNWYDKKQKRIEGENNRIFGKYEGEIRKGLISYEHGIPNGQGTFIWSDGSRYVGEWKDGIEHGQGELTLPNGEKYIGEFNNRKFHGQGEFIFSDGTKYTGEWKDGLENGQGTYFWGNGEKYVGKIKNGKQNGQGTFTSLSHGIYKGVWKDGYLNQGTWTSLDNISKYKGEFKGWLPNGHGTKIVYENKYEGEWKNGKEHGHGTSKSHNGVMYEGEWKNGERNGHGTINFLDGGKYIGEWKNGDYHGQGTYINSDGSKYFGEFKEGNYHGQGTYTNSDGRKFEGEWKDHEEWNGNEYNKDRKIISKYVDGKEIKQ
;
A
#
# COMPACT_ATOMS: atom_id res chain seq x y z
N MET A 1 -8.15 11.21 -56.81
CA MET A 1 -7.32 10.37 -55.91
C MET A 1 -7.30 10.88 -54.43
N GLY A 2 -7.65 12.12 -54.15
CA GLY A 2 -7.55 12.69 -52.81
C GLY A 2 -8.62 12.31 -51.78
N LYS A 3 -9.81 11.88 -52.18
CA LYS A 3 -10.92 11.58 -51.22
C LYS A 3 -10.84 10.18 -50.53
N THR A 4 -10.25 9.20 -51.21
CA THR A 4 -10.13 7.82 -50.66
C THR A 4 -9.03 7.67 -49.60
N MET A 5 -7.99 8.50 -49.65
CA MET A 5 -6.89 8.44 -48.70
C MET A 5 -7.23 9.13 -47.36
N LYS A 6 -8.03 10.21 -47.38
CA LYS A 6 -8.51 10.88 -46.17
C LYS A 6 -9.39 9.97 -45.29
N HIS A 7 -10.16 9.08 -45.90
CA HIS A 7 -11.04 8.12 -45.19
C HIS A 7 -10.26 6.98 -44.49
N LEU A 8 -9.13 6.55 -45.04
CA LEU A 8 -8.34 5.45 -44.46
C LEU A 8 -7.58 5.87 -43.22
N ILE A 9 -7.11 7.11 -43.16
CA ILE A 9 -6.40 7.68 -41.97
C ILE A 9 -7.39 7.86 -40.81
N PHE A 10 -8.63 8.24 -41.09
CA PHE A 10 -9.69 8.41 -40.09
C PHE A 10 -10.12 7.10 -39.43
N ILE A 11 -10.19 5.99 -40.20
CA ILE A 11 -10.60 4.69 -39.68
C ILE A 11 -9.54 4.12 -38.71
N HIS A 12 -8.25 4.38 -38.94
CA HIS A 12 -7.19 3.91 -38.04
C HIS A 12 -7.11 4.71 -36.73
N LEU A 13 -7.41 6.00 -36.77
CA LEU A 13 -7.41 6.86 -35.57
C LEU A 13 -8.62 6.56 -34.65
N PHE A 14 -9.79 6.28 -35.23
CA PHE A 14 -11.02 6.01 -34.49
C PHE A 14 -11.08 4.63 -33.85
N LEU A 15 -10.42 3.61 -34.43
CA LEU A 15 -10.41 2.24 -33.90
C LEU A 15 -9.42 2.06 -32.73
N PHE A 16 -8.47 2.98 -32.53
CA PHE A 16 -7.46 2.81 -31.47
C PHE A 16 -7.74 3.60 -30.17
N ILE A 17 -8.53 4.67 -30.21
CA ILE A 17 -8.76 5.52 -29.03
C ILE A 17 -9.78 4.91 -28.02
N PRO A 18 -10.89 4.26 -28.42
CA PRO A 18 -11.86 3.73 -27.46
C PRO A 18 -11.38 2.50 -26.69
N GLN A 19 -10.55 1.65 -27.29
CA GLN A 19 -10.09 0.43 -26.61
C GLN A 19 -9.01 0.69 -25.54
N ARG A 20 -8.25 1.79 -25.67
CA ARG A 20 -7.20 2.11 -24.68
C ARG A 20 -7.73 2.76 -23.41
N LYS A 21 -8.81 3.51 -23.47
CA LYS A 21 -9.48 4.04 -22.25
C LYS A 21 -9.92 2.92 -21.31
N ASN A 22 -10.33 1.79 -21.84
CA ASN A 22 -10.83 0.67 -21.04
C ASN A 22 -9.71 -0.16 -20.39
N LEU A 23 -8.53 -0.29 -21.01
CA LEU A 23 -7.45 -1.10 -20.44
C LEU A 23 -6.71 -0.39 -19.31
N PHE A 24 -6.49 0.93 -19.43
CA PHE A 24 -5.88 1.73 -18.38
C PHE A 24 -6.85 1.99 -17.21
N LEU A 25 -8.13 2.12 -17.48
CA LEU A 25 -9.19 2.22 -16.47
C LEU A 25 -9.38 0.90 -15.71
N LEU A 26 -9.26 -0.25 -16.38
CA LEU A 26 -9.34 -1.57 -15.72
C LEU A 26 -8.15 -1.83 -14.77
N SER A 27 -6.92 -1.46 -15.16
CA SER A 27 -5.77 -1.63 -14.28
C SER A 27 -5.82 -0.69 -13.08
N ASN A 28 -6.29 0.54 -13.26
CA ASN A 28 -6.50 1.50 -12.18
C ASN A 28 -7.74 1.16 -11.34
N LEU A 29 -8.79 0.58 -11.96
CA LEU A 29 -9.99 0.14 -11.25
C LEU A 29 -9.71 -1.09 -10.36
N LEU A 30 -8.88 -2.03 -10.81
CA LEU A 30 -8.47 -3.18 -9.98
C LEU A 30 -7.63 -2.73 -8.77
N LEU A 31 -6.76 -1.73 -8.95
CA LEU A 31 -5.97 -1.20 -7.84
C LEU A 31 -6.81 -0.38 -6.86
N ILE A 32 -7.81 0.36 -7.35
CA ILE A 32 -8.75 1.13 -6.52
C ILE A 32 -9.69 0.18 -5.75
N LEU A 33 -10.12 -0.92 -6.36
CA LEU A 33 -10.97 -1.92 -5.70
C LEU A 33 -10.21 -2.70 -4.61
N SER A 34 -8.89 -2.84 -4.73
CA SER A 34 -8.08 -3.50 -3.71
C SER A 34 -7.70 -2.59 -2.54
N PHE A 35 -7.78 -1.25 -2.71
CA PHE A 35 -7.38 -0.28 -1.67
C PHE A 35 -8.52 0.58 -1.12
N THR A 36 -9.62 0.73 -1.86
CA THR A 36 -10.82 1.43 -1.36
C THR A 36 -11.97 0.44 -1.39
N GLY A 37 -12.34 -0.08 -0.23
CA GLY A 37 -13.57 -0.87 -0.10
C GLY A 37 -14.72 -0.15 -0.83
N CYS A 38 -15.20 -0.79 -1.87
CA CYS A 38 -16.21 -0.41 -2.83
C CYS A 38 -17.24 0.62 -2.34
N LYS A 39 -17.25 1.81 -2.94
CA LYS A 39 -18.43 2.65 -3.02
C LYS A 39 -18.84 2.72 -4.48
N SER A 40 -19.61 1.77 -4.95
CA SER A 40 -20.44 1.95 -6.12
C SER A 40 -21.90 1.88 -5.68
N ALA A 41 -22.66 2.90 -6.07
CA ALA A 41 -24.08 2.99 -5.83
C ALA A 41 -24.79 1.82 -6.54
N ILE A 42 -25.33 0.91 -5.76
CA ILE A 42 -26.44 0.04 -6.15
C ILE A 42 -27.59 0.44 -5.26
N LYS A 43 -28.73 0.76 -5.89
CA LYS A 43 -30.01 1.10 -5.25
C LYS A 43 -30.33 0.06 -4.18
N GLU A 44 -30.78 0.57 -3.04
CA GLU A 44 -31.29 -0.22 -1.94
C GLU A 44 -32.47 -1.08 -2.36
N GLU A 45 -32.35 -2.39 -2.17
CA GLU A 45 -33.40 -3.24 -1.66
C GLU A 45 -32.77 -4.47 -1.00
N GLY A 46 -32.84 -4.47 0.31
CA GLY A 46 -32.81 -5.62 1.19
C GLY A 46 -31.56 -6.51 1.20
N LEU A 47 -30.49 -6.08 1.88
CA LEU A 47 -29.51 -7.03 2.42
C LEU A 47 -28.89 -6.48 3.72
N THR A 48 -28.97 -7.29 4.73
CA THR A 48 -28.43 -7.16 6.08
C THR A 48 -26.98 -6.63 6.09
N LYS A 49 -26.70 -5.75 7.05
CA LYS A 49 -25.41 -5.15 7.35
C LYS A 49 -24.24 -6.14 7.23
N ILE A 50 -23.50 -6.06 6.14
CA ILE A 50 -22.12 -6.53 6.10
C ILE A 50 -21.28 -5.36 6.62
N GLN A 51 -20.75 -5.53 7.82
CA GLN A 51 -19.78 -4.60 8.41
C GLN A 51 -18.61 -4.46 7.45
N LYS A 52 -18.30 -3.21 7.10
CA LYS A 52 -17.10 -2.82 6.38
C LYS A 52 -15.88 -3.16 7.23
N THR A 53 -15.25 -4.28 6.98
CA THR A 53 -13.90 -4.51 7.45
C THR A 53 -12.97 -3.75 6.50
N LYS A 54 -12.52 -2.57 6.94
CA LYS A 54 -11.20 -2.08 6.52
C LYS A 54 -10.21 -3.21 6.74
N PRO A 55 -9.08 -3.32 6.01
CA PRO A 55 -7.93 -4.03 6.51
C PRO A 55 -7.46 -3.23 7.71
N VAL A 56 -8.02 -3.59 8.82
CA VAL A 56 -7.63 -3.10 10.09
C VAL A 56 -6.47 -4.03 10.46
N MET A 57 -5.26 -3.62 10.10
CA MET A 57 -4.38 -3.51 11.23
C MET A 57 -5.06 -2.45 12.09
N THR A 58 -6.02 -2.86 12.85
CA THR A 58 -6.40 -2.13 14.01
C THR A 58 -5.07 -1.92 14.69
N GLN A 59 -4.68 -0.66 14.81
CA GLN A 59 -4.02 -0.26 16.01
C GLN A 59 -5.00 -0.64 17.12
N ASN A 60 -5.08 -1.90 17.47
CA ASN A 60 -5.13 -2.27 18.83
C ASN A 60 -3.74 -1.86 19.33
N THR A 61 -3.56 -0.58 19.47
CA THR A 61 -2.80 0.03 20.52
C THR A 61 -3.55 -0.24 21.82
N THR A 62 -4.00 -1.45 22.03
CA THR A 62 -3.96 -2.03 23.33
C THR A 62 -2.46 -2.12 23.54
N SER A 63 -1.99 -1.17 24.26
CA SER A 63 -0.81 -1.18 25.07
C SER A 63 -0.57 -2.60 25.62
N HIS A 64 -0.04 -3.49 24.74
CA HIS A 64 0.32 -4.84 25.16
C HIS A 64 1.41 -4.77 26.25
N GLY A 65 2.06 -3.58 26.41
CA GLY A 65 2.91 -3.29 27.55
C GLY A 65 2.19 -3.07 28.88
N GLU A 66 0.88 -2.93 28.90
CA GLU A 66 0.08 -2.76 30.14
C GLU A 66 -0.67 -4.03 30.54
N LEU A 67 -0.65 -5.10 29.74
CA LEU A 67 -1.29 -6.39 30.04
C LEU A 67 -0.51 -7.27 31.03
N TYR A 68 0.60 -6.79 31.55
CA TYR A 68 1.14 -7.43 32.73
C TYR A 68 0.13 -7.26 33.84
N PRO A 69 -0.23 -8.34 34.54
CA PRO A 69 -0.98 -8.23 35.79
C PRO A 69 -0.26 -7.20 36.62
N GLY A 70 -0.85 -6.01 36.70
CA GLY A 70 -0.18 -4.75 36.94
C GLY A 70 0.87 -4.92 38.01
N TYR A 71 1.99 -4.25 37.81
CA TYR A 71 2.97 -4.01 38.85
C TYR A 71 2.24 -3.50 40.10
N ARG A 72 1.56 -4.40 40.76
CA ARG A 72 1.06 -4.13 42.08
C ARG A 72 2.27 -4.39 42.94
N ASN A 73 2.84 -3.33 43.46
CA ASN A 73 3.79 -3.39 44.57
C ASN A 73 3.20 -4.29 45.63
N GLY A 74 3.28 -5.60 45.48
CA GLY A 74 2.59 -6.60 46.25
C GLY A 74 3.57 -7.67 46.68
N LEU A 75 3.75 -7.74 47.96
CA LEU A 75 4.29 -8.91 48.60
C LEU A 75 3.40 -10.13 48.24
N TYR A 76 4.01 -11.19 47.73
CA TYR A 76 3.31 -12.45 47.47
C TYR A 76 2.94 -13.09 48.79
N ASN A 77 1.73 -13.65 48.91
CA ASN A 77 1.38 -14.55 49.97
C ASN A 77 1.79 -15.97 49.56
N TRP A 78 2.76 -16.53 50.24
CA TRP A 78 3.23 -17.87 50.00
C TRP A 78 2.44 -18.84 50.89
N TYR A 79 2.16 -20.06 50.39
CA TYR A 79 1.60 -21.19 51.15
C TYR A 79 2.68 -22.25 51.34
N ASP A 80 2.76 -22.78 52.56
CA ASP A 80 3.60 -23.97 52.84
C ASP A 80 3.01 -25.26 52.24
N LYS A 81 3.78 -26.37 52.29
CA LYS A 81 3.31 -27.68 51.82
C LYS A 81 2.04 -28.17 52.52
N LYS A 82 1.63 -27.54 53.63
CA LYS A 82 0.40 -27.87 54.40
C LYS A 82 -0.75 -26.93 54.08
N GLN A 83 -0.64 -26.12 53.04
CA GLN A 83 -1.64 -25.12 52.60
C GLN A 83 -1.97 -24.06 53.67
N LYS A 84 -1.04 -23.77 54.55
CA LYS A 84 -1.20 -22.70 55.51
C LYS A 84 -0.83 -21.37 54.90
N ARG A 85 -1.75 -20.38 54.96
CA ARG A 85 -1.57 -19.02 54.49
C ARG A 85 -0.49 -18.30 55.28
N ILE A 86 0.44 -17.67 54.53
CA ILE A 86 1.45 -16.78 55.15
C ILE A 86 0.95 -15.35 54.95
N GLU A 87 0.65 -14.66 56.06
CA GLU A 87 0.16 -13.29 56.04
C GLU A 87 1.32 -12.26 56.02
N GLY A 88 1.35 -11.40 55.00
CA GLY A 88 2.16 -10.19 54.94
C GLY A 88 1.28 -8.96 54.76
N GLU A 89 1.62 -7.87 55.44
CA GLU A 89 0.80 -6.66 55.49
C GLU A 89 0.74 -5.90 54.18
N ASN A 90 -0.48 -5.45 53.80
CA ASN A 90 -0.85 -4.43 52.84
C ASN A 90 -0.65 -4.69 51.33
N ASN A 91 -1.79 -4.96 50.68
CA ASN A 91 -2.08 -5.23 49.29
C ASN A 91 -1.83 -6.66 48.81
N ARG A 92 -2.78 -7.51 49.13
CA ARG A 92 -2.77 -9.00 49.04
C ARG A 92 -3.10 -9.48 47.64
N ILE A 93 -2.11 -9.97 46.90
CA ILE A 93 -2.36 -10.91 45.80
C ILE A 93 -2.44 -12.31 46.46
N PHE A 94 -3.63 -12.87 46.52
CA PHE A 94 -3.83 -14.24 47.03
C PHE A 94 -3.44 -15.23 45.92
N GLY A 95 -2.73 -16.28 46.29
CA GLY A 95 -2.39 -17.35 45.36
C GLY A 95 -1.81 -18.57 46.08
N LYS A 96 -1.63 -19.68 45.33
CA LYS A 96 -1.05 -20.91 45.82
C LYS A 96 0.24 -21.20 45.07
N TYR A 97 1.33 -21.45 45.79
CA TYR A 97 2.60 -21.92 45.24
C TYR A 97 2.82 -23.40 45.54
N GLU A 98 3.29 -24.13 44.53
CA GLU A 98 3.78 -25.52 44.66
C GLU A 98 5.10 -25.63 43.89
N GLY A 99 6.22 -25.94 44.59
CA GLY A 99 7.53 -26.05 43.93
C GLY A 99 8.70 -25.97 44.90
N GLU A 100 9.87 -25.78 44.30
CA GLU A 100 11.14 -25.73 45.02
C GLU A 100 11.28 -24.39 45.76
N ILE A 101 11.83 -24.45 46.98
CA ILE A 101 12.04 -23.29 47.84
C ILE A 101 13.47 -23.29 48.38
N ARG A 102 14.06 -22.10 48.50
CA ARG A 102 15.28 -21.86 49.25
C ARG A 102 14.94 -21.41 50.68
N LYS A 103 15.48 -22.08 51.68
CA LYS A 103 15.34 -21.66 53.06
C LYS A 103 16.19 -20.42 53.33
N GLY A 104 15.58 -19.31 53.77
CA GLY A 104 16.24 -18.10 54.12
C GLY A 104 16.96 -18.20 55.49
N LEU A 105 18.05 -17.45 55.66
CA LEU A 105 18.83 -17.43 56.90
C LEU A 105 18.20 -16.63 58.01
N ILE A 106 17.22 -15.76 57.75
CA ILE A 106 16.56 -14.92 58.79
C ILE A 106 15.11 -14.64 58.37
N SER A 107 14.17 -14.94 59.27
CA SER A 107 12.78 -14.51 59.40
C SER A 107 11.69 -14.94 58.38
N TYR A 108 11.95 -15.83 57.43
CA TYR A 108 10.90 -16.44 56.61
C TYR A 108 10.79 -17.92 56.98
N GLU A 109 9.85 -18.28 57.85
CA GLU A 109 9.65 -19.67 58.35
C GLU A 109 9.34 -20.67 57.21
N HIS A 110 8.98 -20.18 55.98
CA HIS A 110 8.42 -20.99 54.92
C HIS A 110 9.24 -21.05 53.62
N GLY A 111 10.36 -20.35 53.54
CA GLY A 111 11.24 -20.30 52.36
C GLY A 111 10.74 -19.42 51.21
N ILE A 112 11.58 -19.22 50.20
CA ILE A 112 11.34 -18.38 49.04
C ILE A 112 11.39 -19.25 47.79
N PRO A 113 10.42 -19.16 46.83
CA PRO A 113 10.49 -19.85 45.55
C PRO A 113 11.86 -19.72 44.89
N ASN A 114 12.47 -20.85 44.53
CA ASN A 114 13.77 -20.89 43.89
C ASN A 114 13.93 -22.26 43.22
N GLY A 115 14.12 -22.30 41.92
CA GLY A 115 14.07 -23.50 41.09
C GLY A 115 12.70 -23.66 40.40
N GLN A 116 12.26 -24.84 40.16
CA GLN A 116 10.99 -25.10 39.45
C GLN A 116 9.77 -24.98 40.36
N GLY A 117 8.70 -24.32 39.84
CA GLY A 117 7.46 -24.19 40.61
C GLY A 117 6.27 -23.70 39.82
N THR A 118 5.10 -23.89 40.42
CA THR A 118 3.81 -23.41 39.93
C THR A 118 3.24 -22.40 40.91
N PHE A 119 2.77 -21.25 40.38
CA PHE A 119 1.97 -20.30 41.15
C PHE A 119 0.63 -20.07 40.49
N ILE A 120 -0.44 -20.13 41.24
CA ILE A 120 -1.80 -19.84 40.78
C ILE A 120 -2.30 -18.66 41.59
N TRP A 121 -2.61 -17.56 40.87
CA TRP A 121 -3.19 -16.35 41.47
C TRP A 121 -4.68 -16.50 41.73
N SER A 122 -5.22 -15.68 42.59
CA SER A 122 -6.65 -15.66 42.92
C SER A 122 -7.57 -15.24 41.77
N ASP A 123 -7.03 -14.59 40.77
CA ASP A 123 -7.76 -14.24 39.54
C ASP A 123 -7.82 -15.41 38.55
N GLY A 124 -7.15 -16.52 38.80
CA GLY A 124 -7.08 -17.69 37.94
C GLY A 124 -5.84 -17.68 37.00
N SER A 125 -5.02 -16.63 37.02
CA SER A 125 -3.73 -16.65 36.33
C SER A 125 -2.85 -17.77 36.87
N ARG A 126 -2.02 -18.37 36.00
CA ARG A 126 -1.14 -19.48 36.40
C ARG A 126 0.24 -19.33 35.76
N TYR A 127 1.30 -19.37 36.56
CA TYR A 127 2.68 -19.48 36.09
C TYR A 127 3.26 -20.85 36.46
N VAL A 128 3.96 -21.47 35.51
CA VAL A 128 4.76 -22.68 35.67
C VAL A 128 6.12 -22.45 35.09
N GLY A 129 7.17 -22.59 35.90
CA GLY A 129 8.51 -22.35 35.38
C GLY A 129 9.54 -22.14 36.46
N GLU A 130 10.63 -21.52 36.05
CA GLU A 130 11.76 -21.24 36.92
C GLU A 130 11.51 -20.03 37.81
N TRP A 131 11.98 -20.10 39.02
CA TRP A 131 11.91 -19.07 40.05
C TRP A 131 13.30 -18.72 40.57
N LYS A 132 13.56 -17.49 40.76
CA LYS A 132 14.79 -17.00 41.41
C LYS A 132 14.44 -15.95 42.46
N ASP A 133 14.79 -16.23 43.72
CA ASP A 133 14.56 -15.32 44.84
C ASP A 133 13.10 -14.82 44.94
N GLY A 134 12.13 -15.71 44.69
CA GLY A 134 10.69 -15.40 44.74
C GLY A 134 10.14 -14.70 43.52
N ILE A 135 10.87 -14.67 42.42
CA ILE A 135 10.53 -13.94 41.19
C ILE A 135 10.57 -14.91 40.01
N GLU A 136 9.61 -14.78 39.07
CA GLU A 136 9.61 -15.53 37.81
C GLU A 136 10.89 -15.19 37.01
N HIS A 137 11.62 -16.24 36.63
CA HIS A 137 12.91 -16.16 35.98
C HIS A 137 13.10 -17.34 35.06
N GLY A 138 14.10 -17.30 34.15
CA GLY A 138 14.40 -18.43 33.26
C GLY A 138 13.23 -18.82 32.36
N GLN A 139 13.09 -20.12 32.09
CA GLN A 139 12.02 -20.63 31.25
C GLN A 139 10.70 -20.80 32.02
N GLY A 140 9.58 -20.38 31.39
CA GLY A 140 8.28 -20.50 32.01
C GLY A 140 7.09 -20.38 31.08
N GLU A 141 5.94 -20.71 31.60
CA GLU A 141 4.63 -20.58 30.98
C GLU A 141 3.72 -19.74 31.88
N LEU A 142 3.19 -18.64 31.36
CA LEU A 142 2.16 -17.82 32.02
C LEU A 142 0.85 -17.98 31.24
N THR A 143 -0.22 -18.37 31.90
CA THR A 143 -1.58 -18.40 31.37
C THR A 143 -2.43 -17.38 32.11
N LEU A 144 -3.15 -16.53 31.40
CA LEU A 144 -4.04 -15.52 31.93
C LEU A 144 -5.50 -15.98 31.92
N PRO A 145 -6.39 -15.40 32.77
CA PRO A 145 -7.79 -15.83 32.88
C PRO A 145 -8.60 -15.69 31.57
N ASN A 146 -8.20 -14.78 30.70
CA ASN A 146 -8.81 -14.54 29.38
C ASN A 146 -8.34 -15.54 28.31
N GLY A 147 -7.50 -16.53 28.66
CA GLY A 147 -6.95 -17.52 27.75
C GLY A 147 -5.67 -17.12 27.04
N GLU A 148 -5.18 -15.89 27.24
CA GLU A 148 -3.87 -15.49 26.74
C GLU A 148 -2.75 -16.29 27.40
N LYS A 149 -1.68 -16.55 26.64
CA LYS A 149 -0.60 -17.42 27.10
C LYS A 149 0.75 -16.93 26.60
N TYR A 150 1.72 -16.88 27.49
CA TYR A 150 3.13 -16.71 27.15
C TYR A 150 3.92 -17.98 27.49
N ILE A 151 4.81 -18.38 26.59
CA ILE A 151 5.77 -19.47 26.80
C ILE A 151 7.15 -18.94 26.36
N GLY A 152 8.11 -18.90 27.27
CA GLY A 152 9.43 -18.38 26.93
C GLY A 152 10.26 -17.99 28.13
N GLU A 153 11.24 -17.13 27.87
CA GLU A 153 12.16 -16.66 28.88
C GLU A 153 11.55 -15.52 29.71
N PHE A 154 11.82 -15.57 31.01
CA PHE A 154 11.48 -14.52 31.98
C PHE A 154 12.76 -13.95 32.60
N ASN A 155 12.80 -12.63 32.76
CA ASN A 155 13.81 -11.94 33.52
C ASN A 155 13.14 -10.94 34.46
N ASN A 156 13.24 -11.18 35.76
CA ASN A 156 12.63 -10.34 36.79
C ASN A 156 11.14 -10.06 36.49
N ARG A 157 10.32 -11.11 36.33
CA ARG A 157 8.86 -11.07 36.05
C ARG A 157 8.47 -10.56 34.68
N LYS A 158 9.42 -10.21 33.82
CA LYS A 158 9.15 -9.68 32.48
C LYS A 158 9.47 -10.74 31.44
N PHE A 159 8.69 -10.79 30.39
CA PHE A 159 9.03 -11.55 29.18
C PHE A 159 10.37 -11.03 28.66
N HIS A 160 11.26 -11.95 28.34
CA HIS A 160 12.61 -11.65 27.91
C HIS A 160 13.09 -12.72 26.93
N GLY A 161 14.24 -12.50 26.24
CA GLY A 161 14.84 -13.50 25.38
C GLY A 161 13.90 -14.00 24.30
N GLN A 162 13.82 -15.32 24.11
CA GLN A 162 12.96 -15.95 23.14
C GLN A 162 11.63 -16.36 23.79
N GLY A 163 10.50 -16.10 23.09
CA GLY A 163 9.20 -16.50 23.60
C GLY A 163 8.09 -16.45 22.56
N GLU A 164 6.99 -17.12 22.91
CA GLU A 164 5.75 -17.15 22.15
C GLU A 164 4.62 -16.58 23.01
N PHE A 165 3.85 -15.63 22.44
CA PHE A 165 2.61 -15.14 23.05
C PHE A 165 1.43 -15.46 22.16
N ILE A 166 0.38 -16.02 22.74
CA ILE A 166 -0.90 -16.31 22.11
C ILE A 166 -1.93 -15.38 22.71
N PHE A 167 -2.49 -14.52 21.89
CA PHE A 167 -3.50 -13.55 22.27
C PHE A 167 -4.90 -14.17 22.29
N SER A 168 -5.83 -13.56 22.98
CA SER A 168 -7.21 -14.04 23.11
C SER A 168 -7.99 -14.09 21.78
N ASP A 169 -7.58 -13.29 20.79
CA ASP A 169 -8.15 -13.28 19.43
C ASP A 169 -7.53 -14.34 18.50
N GLY A 170 -6.63 -15.18 19.00
CA GLY A 170 -5.91 -16.20 18.24
C GLY A 170 -4.67 -15.67 17.50
N THR A 171 -4.37 -14.38 17.60
CA THR A 171 -3.09 -13.82 17.13
C THR A 171 -1.95 -14.45 17.91
N LYS A 172 -0.83 -14.69 17.25
CA LYS A 172 0.36 -15.29 17.84
C LYS A 172 1.59 -14.47 17.49
N TYR A 173 2.41 -14.19 18.47
CA TYR A 173 3.75 -13.65 18.28
C TYR A 173 4.78 -14.69 18.73
N THR A 174 5.81 -14.92 17.92
CA THR A 174 6.96 -15.75 18.26
C THR A 174 8.22 -14.98 17.91
N GLY A 175 9.12 -14.77 18.87
CA GLY A 175 10.33 -14.01 18.63
C GLY A 175 11.01 -13.50 19.89
N GLU A 176 11.80 -12.46 19.70
CA GLU A 176 12.58 -11.83 20.76
C GLU A 176 11.72 -10.89 21.62
N TRP A 177 11.99 -10.92 22.91
CA TRP A 177 11.35 -10.11 23.94
C TRP A 177 12.39 -9.34 24.74
N LYS A 178 12.09 -8.12 25.11
CA LYS A 178 12.93 -7.31 25.98
C LYS A 178 12.07 -6.51 26.94
N ASP A 179 12.31 -6.69 28.23
CA ASP A 179 11.65 -5.96 29.32
C ASP A 179 10.12 -5.96 29.22
N GLY A 180 9.56 -7.10 28.67
CA GLY A 180 8.15 -7.29 28.56
C GLY A 180 7.52 -6.86 27.25
N LEU A 181 8.28 -6.35 26.33
CA LEU A 181 7.81 -5.93 25.02
C LEU A 181 8.44 -6.78 23.91
N GLU A 182 7.69 -7.02 22.84
CA GLU A 182 8.24 -7.63 21.63
C GLU A 182 9.32 -6.72 21.04
N ASN A 183 10.51 -7.28 20.85
CA ASN A 183 11.68 -6.50 20.44
C ASN A 183 12.71 -7.42 19.76
N GLY A 184 13.27 -7.01 18.64
CA GLY A 184 14.21 -7.83 17.88
C GLY A 184 13.58 -8.53 16.69
N GLN A 185 13.97 -9.75 16.35
CA GLN A 185 13.39 -10.52 15.25
C GLN A 185 12.17 -11.29 15.75
N GLY A 186 11.10 -11.27 14.94
CA GLY A 186 9.88 -11.97 15.32
C GLY A 186 8.93 -12.23 14.16
N THR A 187 7.95 -13.05 14.45
CA THR A 187 6.85 -13.41 13.57
C THR A 187 5.53 -13.14 14.28
N TYR A 188 4.69 -12.30 13.66
CA TYR A 188 3.27 -12.23 13.96
C TYR A 188 2.50 -13.13 13.02
N PHE A 189 1.54 -13.84 13.54
CA PHE A 189 0.57 -14.60 12.79
C PHE A 189 -0.83 -14.26 13.31
N TRP A 190 -1.63 -13.60 12.46
CA TRP A 190 -2.99 -13.18 12.83
C TRP A 190 -4.02 -14.26 12.52
N GLY A 191 -5.12 -14.29 13.28
CA GLY A 191 -6.19 -15.26 13.12
C GLY A 191 -6.88 -15.26 11.74
N ASN A 192 -6.73 -14.19 10.95
CA ASN A 192 -7.19 -14.09 9.57
C ASN A 192 -6.21 -14.71 8.55
N GLY A 193 -5.10 -15.31 8.99
CA GLY A 193 -4.08 -15.94 8.16
C GLY A 193 -3.00 -14.97 7.62
N GLU A 194 -3.06 -13.70 7.98
CA GLU A 194 -1.99 -12.76 7.65
C GLU A 194 -0.75 -13.03 8.50
N LYS A 195 0.43 -12.69 7.97
CA LYS A 195 1.71 -12.95 8.61
C LYS A 195 2.68 -11.79 8.43
N TYR A 196 3.38 -11.42 9.49
CA TYR A 196 4.57 -10.58 9.39
C TYR A 196 5.79 -11.34 9.88
N VAL A 197 6.92 -11.22 9.18
CA VAL A 197 8.22 -11.74 9.60
C VAL A 197 9.23 -10.62 9.45
N GLY A 198 9.89 -10.25 10.55
CA GLY A 198 10.87 -9.17 10.49
C GLY A 198 11.19 -8.56 11.82
N LYS A 199 11.83 -7.39 11.77
CA LYS A 199 12.26 -6.66 12.94
C LYS A 199 11.08 -5.97 13.62
N ILE A 200 11.01 -6.12 14.93
CA ILE A 200 10.02 -5.52 15.83
C ILE A 200 10.76 -4.59 16.80
N LYS A 201 10.13 -3.51 17.19
CA LYS A 201 10.59 -2.60 18.25
C LYS A 201 9.39 -2.13 19.07
N ASN A 202 9.40 -2.46 20.35
CA ASN A 202 8.32 -2.08 21.29
C ASN A 202 6.94 -2.46 20.73
N GLY A 203 6.75 -3.72 20.31
CA GLY A 203 5.49 -4.23 19.78
C GLY A 203 5.09 -3.77 18.38
N LYS A 204 5.92 -3.00 17.67
CA LYS A 204 5.62 -2.49 16.32
C LYS A 204 6.64 -2.96 15.30
N GLN A 205 6.18 -3.23 14.06
CA GLN A 205 7.07 -3.49 12.93
C GLN A 205 8.03 -2.31 12.74
N ASN A 206 9.34 -2.57 12.76
CA ASN A 206 10.34 -1.52 12.67
C ASN A 206 11.66 -2.07 12.13
N GLY A 207 12.09 -1.63 10.96
CA GLY A 207 13.25 -2.14 10.24
C GLY A 207 12.85 -3.09 9.10
N GLN A 208 13.71 -4.01 8.71
CA GLN A 208 13.45 -4.94 7.62
C GLN A 208 12.38 -5.96 8.01
N GLY A 209 11.42 -6.19 7.09
CA GLY A 209 10.37 -7.18 7.30
C GLY A 209 9.53 -7.44 6.07
N THR A 210 8.76 -8.54 6.14
CA THR A 210 7.83 -8.99 5.11
C THR A 210 6.46 -9.20 5.73
N PHE A 211 5.46 -8.53 5.19
CA PHE A 211 4.06 -8.77 5.51
C PHE A 211 3.40 -9.51 4.36
N THR A 212 2.69 -10.56 4.65
CA THR A 212 1.93 -11.37 3.69
C THR A 212 0.46 -11.28 4.05
N SER A 213 -0.34 -10.75 3.14
CA SER A 213 -1.79 -10.71 3.22
C SER A 213 -2.40 -11.70 2.23
N LEU A 214 -3.45 -12.41 2.65
CA LEU A 214 -4.17 -13.35 1.80
C LEU A 214 -5.07 -12.65 0.76
N SER A 215 -5.30 -11.35 0.91
CA SER A 215 -6.16 -10.56 0.01
C SER A 215 -5.42 -9.47 -0.75
N HIS A 216 -4.28 -8.98 -0.23
CA HIS A 216 -3.60 -7.81 -0.77
C HIS A 216 -2.19 -8.08 -1.30
N GLY A 217 -1.66 -9.31 -1.14
CA GLY A 217 -0.34 -9.68 -1.62
C GLY A 217 0.78 -9.50 -0.58
N ILE A 218 2.00 -9.36 -1.06
CA ILE A 218 3.22 -9.39 -0.25
C ILE A 218 3.85 -7.99 -0.24
N TYR A 219 4.13 -7.49 0.97
CA TYR A 219 4.83 -6.23 1.22
C TYR A 219 6.18 -6.54 1.88
N LYS A 220 7.28 -6.12 1.27
CA LYS A 220 8.63 -6.38 1.77
C LYS A 220 9.47 -5.10 1.74
N GLY A 221 10.10 -4.76 2.85
CA GLY A 221 10.96 -3.58 2.89
C GLY A 221 11.24 -3.06 4.28
N VAL A 222 11.45 -1.76 4.38
CA VAL A 222 11.75 -1.04 5.63
C VAL A 222 10.45 -0.56 6.24
N TRP A 223 10.19 -1.02 7.45
CA TRP A 223 9.02 -0.67 8.27
C TRP A 223 9.39 0.38 9.31
N LYS A 224 8.46 1.26 9.61
CA LYS A 224 8.59 2.27 10.66
C LYS A 224 7.26 2.41 11.39
N ASP A 225 7.29 2.21 12.71
CA ASP A 225 6.13 2.38 13.60
C ASP A 225 4.86 1.64 13.13
N GLY A 226 5.03 0.42 12.58
CA GLY A 226 3.94 -0.43 12.12
C GLY A 226 3.56 -0.28 10.64
N TYR A 227 4.20 0.62 9.89
CA TYR A 227 3.89 0.85 8.48
C TYR A 227 5.10 0.63 7.57
N LEU A 228 4.85 0.14 6.36
CA LEU A 228 5.87 0.10 5.32
C LEU A 228 6.20 1.54 4.90
N ASN A 229 7.48 1.91 4.98
CA ASN A 229 7.98 3.23 4.58
C ASN A 229 8.60 3.22 3.19
N GLN A 230 9.38 2.17 2.89
CA GLN A 230 10.03 1.96 1.59
C GLN A 230 10.18 0.47 1.34
N GLY A 231 9.88 0.04 0.12
CA GLY A 231 9.99 -1.38 -0.21
C GLY A 231 9.31 -1.77 -1.50
N THR A 232 8.85 -3.01 -1.53
CA THR A 232 8.14 -3.61 -2.66
C THR A 232 6.77 -4.13 -2.22
N TRP A 233 5.81 -3.99 -3.09
CA TRP A 233 4.55 -4.72 -3.04
C TRP A 233 4.43 -5.61 -4.27
N THR A 234 3.89 -6.82 -4.08
CA THR A 234 3.61 -7.77 -5.16
C THR A 234 2.21 -8.33 -4.96
N SER A 235 1.38 -8.30 -5.99
CA SER A 235 0.05 -8.91 -5.97
C SER A 235 0.12 -10.43 -5.82
N LEU A 236 -0.98 -11.05 -5.40
CA LEU A 236 -1.06 -12.50 -5.18
C LEU A 236 -0.80 -13.32 -6.45
N ASP A 237 -1.27 -12.83 -7.59
CA ASP A 237 -1.05 -13.42 -8.91
C ASP A 237 0.34 -13.13 -9.51
N ASN A 238 1.16 -12.36 -8.79
CA ASN A 238 2.50 -11.91 -9.21
C ASN A 238 2.53 -11.05 -10.50
N ILE A 239 1.38 -10.57 -10.95
CA ILE A 239 1.22 -9.75 -12.17
C ILE A 239 1.60 -8.30 -11.92
N SER A 240 1.15 -7.75 -10.78
CA SER A 240 1.37 -6.37 -10.40
C SER A 240 2.47 -6.25 -9.35
N LYS A 241 3.41 -5.34 -9.59
CA LYS A 241 4.52 -5.05 -8.67
C LYS A 241 4.70 -3.55 -8.52
N TYR A 242 4.98 -3.12 -7.31
CA TYR A 242 5.40 -1.75 -7.01
C TYR A 242 6.70 -1.79 -6.21
N LYS A 243 7.61 -0.87 -6.49
CA LYS A 243 8.83 -0.63 -5.72
C LYS A 243 9.00 0.85 -5.52
N GLY A 244 9.07 1.30 -4.28
CA GLY A 244 9.20 2.73 -3.98
C GLY A 244 8.85 3.06 -2.54
N GLU A 245 8.43 4.31 -2.35
CA GLU A 245 8.03 4.86 -1.07
C GLU A 245 6.54 4.59 -0.80
N PHE A 246 6.20 4.47 0.47
CA PHE A 246 4.84 4.22 0.94
C PHE A 246 4.45 5.22 2.02
N LYS A 247 3.16 5.53 2.08
CA LYS A 247 2.54 6.20 3.21
C LYS A 247 1.31 5.40 3.63
N GLY A 248 1.39 4.83 4.82
CA GLY A 248 0.46 3.77 5.19
C GLY A 248 0.67 2.54 4.31
N TRP A 249 -0.38 2.13 3.59
CA TRP A 249 -0.35 0.98 2.68
C TRP A 249 -0.32 1.37 1.20
N LEU A 250 -0.27 2.67 0.90
CA LEU A 250 -0.38 3.20 -0.46
C LEU A 250 0.96 3.73 -0.96
N PRO A 251 1.29 3.50 -2.26
CA PRO A 251 2.35 4.21 -2.96
C PRO A 251 2.27 5.72 -2.73
N ASN A 252 3.40 6.32 -2.31
CA ASN A 252 3.48 7.76 -2.06
C ASN A 252 4.95 8.21 -2.12
N GLY A 253 5.25 9.34 -2.72
CA GLY A 253 6.63 9.75 -3.02
C GLY A 253 7.09 9.19 -4.36
N HIS A 254 8.31 8.69 -4.49
CA HIS A 254 8.83 8.16 -5.75
C HIS A 254 8.74 6.63 -5.81
N GLY A 255 8.42 6.12 -6.99
CA GLY A 255 8.36 4.67 -7.17
C GLY A 255 8.09 4.21 -8.60
N THR A 256 8.29 2.92 -8.79
CA THR A 256 8.06 2.22 -10.05
C THR A 256 6.96 1.18 -9.87
N LYS A 257 5.97 1.20 -10.76
CA LYS A 257 4.91 0.18 -10.85
C LYS A 257 5.04 -0.58 -12.16
N ILE A 258 4.89 -1.87 -12.10
CA ILE A 258 4.83 -2.76 -13.27
C ILE A 258 3.53 -3.56 -13.16
N VAL A 259 2.74 -3.56 -14.24
CA VAL A 259 1.53 -4.39 -14.37
C VAL A 259 1.60 -5.07 -15.71
N TYR A 260 1.69 -6.40 -15.72
CA TYR A 260 2.14 -7.14 -16.91
C TYR A 260 3.51 -6.58 -17.34
N GLU A 261 3.61 -6.03 -18.53
CA GLU A 261 4.82 -5.38 -19.07
C GLU A 261 4.72 -3.84 -19.10
N ASN A 262 3.57 -3.29 -18.70
CA ASN A 262 3.40 -1.85 -18.61
C ASN A 262 4.12 -1.32 -17.37
N LYS A 263 4.98 -0.32 -17.57
CA LYS A 263 5.77 0.30 -16.51
C LYS A 263 5.36 1.77 -16.34
N TYR A 264 5.21 2.20 -15.10
CA TYR A 264 5.24 3.62 -14.71
C TYR A 264 6.38 3.84 -13.72
N GLU A 265 7.11 4.93 -13.87
CA GLU A 265 8.16 5.38 -12.97
C GLU A 265 8.04 6.89 -12.76
N GLY A 266 7.92 7.32 -11.52
CA GLY A 266 7.72 8.73 -11.20
C GLY A 266 7.15 8.95 -9.81
N GLU A 267 6.49 10.09 -9.65
CA GLU A 267 5.88 10.50 -8.39
C GLU A 267 4.52 9.85 -8.17
N TRP A 268 4.22 9.61 -6.91
CA TRP A 268 2.99 8.96 -6.43
C TRP A 268 2.34 9.76 -5.32
N LYS A 269 1.03 9.80 -5.31
CA LYS A 269 0.25 10.40 -4.23
C LYS A 269 -1.00 9.58 -3.95
N ASN A 270 -1.10 9.05 -2.71
CA ASN A 270 -2.25 8.27 -2.27
C ASN A 270 -2.59 7.10 -3.20
N GLY A 271 -1.56 6.37 -3.68
CA GLY A 271 -1.69 5.20 -4.54
C GLY A 271 -1.90 5.49 -6.02
N LYS A 272 -1.86 6.74 -6.45
CA LYS A 272 -2.06 7.17 -7.85
C LYS A 272 -0.83 7.87 -8.38
N GLU A 273 -0.58 7.71 -9.69
CA GLU A 273 0.43 8.46 -10.42
C GLU A 273 0.16 9.97 -10.30
N HIS A 274 1.21 10.74 -9.99
CA HIS A 274 1.11 12.18 -9.72
C HIS A 274 2.42 12.88 -10.09
N GLY A 275 2.43 14.23 -10.12
CA GLY A 275 3.65 14.99 -10.41
C GLY A 275 4.28 14.61 -11.73
N HIS A 276 5.60 14.44 -11.78
CA HIS A 276 6.32 14.05 -13.00
C HIS A 276 6.55 12.54 -13.05
N GLY A 277 6.40 11.96 -14.25
CA GLY A 277 6.65 10.54 -14.43
C GLY A 277 6.67 10.08 -15.88
N THR A 278 7.26 8.89 -16.07
CA THR A 278 7.36 8.24 -17.38
C THR A 278 6.54 6.94 -17.35
N SER A 279 5.71 6.75 -18.37
CA SER A 279 5.05 5.46 -18.60
C SER A 279 5.53 4.82 -19.90
N LYS A 280 5.72 3.50 -19.88
CA LYS A 280 6.01 2.68 -21.05
C LYS A 280 5.03 1.52 -21.08
N SER A 281 4.28 1.41 -22.16
CA SER A 281 3.37 0.27 -22.37
C SER A 281 4.12 -0.93 -23.00
N HIS A 282 3.55 -2.12 -22.86
CA HIS A 282 4.12 -3.36 -23.42
C HIS A 282 4.37 -3.26 -24.95
N ASN A 283 3.53 -2.51 -25.66
CA ASN A 283 3.67 -2.27 -27.10
C ASN A 283 4.66 -1.13 -27.44
N GLY A 284 5.45 -0.65 -26.47
CA GLY A 284 6.52 0.30 -26.71
C GLY A 284 6.14 1.77 -26.71
N VAL A 285 4.85 2.14 -26.62
CA VAL A 285 4.43 3.54 -26.50
C VAL A 285 4.96 4.12 -25.18
N MET A 286 5.60 5.30 -25.25
CA MET A 286 6.17 5.98 -24.10
C MET A 286 5.53 7.36 -23.91
N TYR A 287 5.20 7.68 -22.68
CA TYR A 287 4.82 9.04 -22.27
C TYR A 287 5.76 9.51 -21.17
N GLU A 288 6.17 10.76 -21.25
CA GLU A 288 6.95 11.48 -20.24
C GLU A 288 6.31 12.84 -20.01
N GLY A 289 5.99 13.17 -18.78
CA GLY A 289 5.33 14.44 -18.47
C GLY A 289 4.65 14.44 -17.12
N GLU A 290 3.70 15.37 -16.98
CA GLU A 290 2.96 15.60 -15.76
C GLU A 290 1.75 14.65 -15.63
N TRP A 291 1.47 14.28 -14.38
CA TRP A 291 0.40 13.38 -13.99
C TRP A 291 -0.42 13.95 -12.84
N LYS A 292 -1.69 13.71 -12.86
CA LYS A 292 -2.60 14.08 -11.77
C LYS A 292 -3.65 13.01 -11.54
N ASN A 293 -3.63 12.43 -10.33
CA ASN A 293 -4.61 11.41 -9.91
C ASN A 293 -4.71 10.19 -10.83
N GLY A 294 -3.59 9.79 -11.46
CA GLY A 294 -3.52 8.63 -12.35
C GLY A 294 -3.73 8.94 -13.82
N GLU A 295 -3.90 10.22 -14.19
CA GLU A 295 -4.11 10.65 -15.57
C GLU A 295 -3.02 11.63 -16.03
N ARG A 296 -2.67 11.60 -17.32
CA ARG A 296 -1.79 12.59 -17.94
C ARG A 296 -2.44 13.96 -17.83
N ASN A 297 -1.69 14.95 -17.36
CA ASN A 297 -2.22 16.28 -17.09
C ASN A 297 -1.08 17.30 -17.12
N GLY A 298 -1.29 18.55 -17.52
CA GLY A 298 -0.22 19.52 -17.67
C GLY A 298 0.58 19.27 -18.94
N HIS A 299 1.89 19.43 -18.94
CA HIS A 299 2.74 19.28 -20.12
C HIS A 299 3.34 17.87 -20.22
N GLY A 300 3.43 17.36 -21.45
CA GLY A 300 4.05 16.06 -21.67
C GLY A 300 4.25 15.69 -23.14
N THR A 301 5.05 14.65 -23.33
CA THR A 301 5.39 14.08 -24.62
C THR A 301 4.97 12.61 -24.67
N ILE A 302 4.29 12.21 -25.73
CA ILE A 302 4.06 10.81 -26.05
C ILE A 302 4.76 10.46 -27.36
N ASN A 303 5.48 9.34 -27.36
CA ASN A 303 6.09 8.76 -28.57
C ASN A 303 5.35 7.45 -28.87
N PHE A 304 4.91 7.29 -30.11
CA PHE A 304 4.23 6.09 -30.61
C PHE A 304 5.21 5.13 -31.26
N LEU A 305 4.82 3.89 -31.39
CA LEU A 305 5.66 2.85 -31.97
C LEU A 305 5.98 3.09 -33.46
N ASP A 306 5.05 3.69 -34.18
CA ASP A 306 5.18 4.00 -35.60
C ASP A 306 6.09 5.22 -35.88
N GLY A 307 6.67 5.82 -34.82
CA GLY A 307 7.50 7.05 -34.91
C GLY A 307 6.71 8.33 -34.77
N GLY A 308 5.40 8.27 -34.70
CA GLY A 308 4.55 9.41 -34.41
C GLY A 308 4.79 9.97 -32.99
N LYS A 309 4.46 11.26 -32.79
CA LYS A 309 4.74 11.94 -31.53
C LYS A 309 3.74 13.05 -31.27
N TYR A 310 3.37 13.26 -29.99
CA TYR A 310 2.72 14.49 -29.54
C TYR A 310 3.54 15.14 -28.44
N ILE A 311 3.64 16.45 -28.49
CA ILE A 311 4.27 17.32 -27.48
C ILE A 311 3.30 18.44 -27.20
N GLY A 312 2.86 18.61 -25.96
CA GLY A 312 1.92 19.69 -25.64
C GLY A 312 1.25 19.51 -24.31
N GLU A 313 0.12 20.20 -24.18
CA GLU A 313 -0.70 20.20 -22.99
C GLU A 313 -1.65 18.99 -22.97
N TRP A 314 -1.91 18.49 -21.77
CA TRP A 314 -2.75 17.35 -21.48
C TRP A 314 -3.80 17.70 -20.43
N LYS A 315 -4.98 17.15 -20.56
CA LYS A 315 -6.04 17.28 -19.56
C LYS A 315 -6.85 15.98 -19.47
N ASN A 316 -6.86 15.36 -18.28
CA ASN A 316 -7.59 14.13 -18.02
C ASN A 316 -7.30 12.99 -19.02
N GLY A 317 -6.02 12.90 -19.46
CA GLY A 317 -5.56 11.86 -20.38
C GLY A 317 -5.64 12.20 -21.87
N ASP A 318 -6.31 13.29 -22.26
CA ASP A 318 -6.47 13.75 -23.63
C ASP A 318 -5.55 14.92 -23.98
N TYR A 319 -5.18 15.10 -25.28
CA TYR A 319 -4.50 16.29 -25.77
C TYR A 319 -5.40 17.52 -25.54
N HIS A 320 -4.82 18.58 -25.08
CA HIS A 320 -5.54 19.81 -24.76
C HIS A 320 -4.65 21.05 -24.98
N GLY A 321 -5.24 22.25 -25.00
CA GLY A 321 -4.45 23.48 -25.11
C GLY A 321 -3.50 23.49 -26.31
N GLN A 322 -2.32 24.05 -26.15
CA GLN A 322 -1.33 24.16 -27.24
C GLN A 322 -0.49 22.86 -27.36
N GLY A 323 -0.30 22.42 -28.59
CA GLY A 323 0.51 21.24 -28.84
C GLY A 323 0.99 21.07 -30.28
N THR A 324 1.89 20.10 -30.45
CA THR A 324 2.39 19.66 -31.76
C THR A 324 2.17 18.15 -31.87
N TYR A 325 1.44 17.74 -32.87
CA TYR A 325 1.32 16.32 -33.26
C TYR A 325 2.11 16.08 -34.54
N ILE A 326 2.97 15.09 -34.51
CA ILE A 326 3.82 14.70 -35.67
C ILE A 326 3.41 13.26 -36.01
N ASN A 327 3.01 13.03 -37.25
CA ASN A 327 2.69 11.72 -37.78
C ASN A 327 3.96 10.96 -38.19
N SER A 328 3.84 9.64 -38.36
CA SER A 328 4.94 8.78 -38.81
C SER A 328 5.43 9.11 -40.24
N ASP A 329 4.60 9.71 -41.08
CA ASP A 329 4.95 10.18 -42.44
C ASP A 329 5.64 11.57 -42.45
N GLY A 330 5.85 12.18 -41.27
CA GLY A 330 6.46 13.52 -41.12
C GLY A 330 5.47 14.68 -41.23
N SER A 331 4.22 14.42 -41.56
CA SER A 331 3.18 15.46 -41.49
C SER A 331 2.95 15.92 -40.06
N LYS A 332 2.60 17.18 -39.84
CA LYS A 332 2.44 17.69 -38.46
C LYS A 332 1.32 18.71 -38.36
N TYR A 333 0.69 18.70 -37.20
CA TYR A 333 -0.21 19.74 -36.73
C TYR A 333 0.49 20.52 -35.60
N PHE A 334 0.39 21.82 -35.63
CA PHE A 334 0.76 22.70 -34.53
C PHE A 334 -0.37 23.67 -34.28
N GLY A 335 -0.93 23.68 -33.05
CA GLY A 335 -2.06 24.54 -32.74
C GLY A 335 -2.78 24.10 -31.49
N GLU A 336 -4.05 24.50 -31.37
CA GLU A 336 -4.91 24.21 -30.26
C GLU A 336 -5.52 22.81 -30.36
N PHE A 337 -5.65 22.16 -29.21
CA PHE A 337 -6.30 20.86 -29.03
C PHE A 337 -7.43 20.96 -28.01
N LYS A 338 -8.51 20.24 -28.22
CA LYS A 338 -9.60 20.10 -27.27
C LYS A 338 -10.10 18.66 -27.28
N GLU A 339 -10.07 18.01 -26.10
CA GLU A 339 -10.56 16.64 -25.95
C GLU A 339 -9.98 15.66 -26.98
N GLY A 340 -8.67 15.80 -27.25
CA GLY A 340 -7.93 14.99 -28.20
C GLY A 340 -7.99 15.43 -29.67
N ASN A 341 -8.84 16.40 -30.04
CA ASN A 341 -9.08 16.85 -31.41
C ASN A 341 -8.33 18.14 -31.73
N TYR A 342 -7.91 18.33 -33.00
CA TYR A 342 -7.49 19.62 -33.51
C TYR A 342 -8.64 20.61 -33.35
N HIS A 343 -8.39 21.77 -32.78
CA HIS A 343 -9.41 22.77 -32.48
C HIS A 343 -8.79 24.19 -32.54
N GLY A 344 -9.63 25.22 -32.58
CA GLY A 344 -9.15 26.60 -32.55
C GLY A 344 -8.15 26.93 -33.64
N GLN A 345 -7.13 27.77 -33.36
CA GLN A 345 -6.14 28.14 -34.35
C GLN A 345 -5.04 27.10 -34.49
N GLY A 346 -4.72 26.73 -35.72
CA GLY A 346 -3.68 25.76 -35.97
C GLY A 346 -3.17 25.72 -37.42
N THR A 347 -2.00 25.10 -37.58
CA THR A 347 -1.35 24.85 -38.85
C THR A 347 -1.13 23.37 -39.03
N TYR A 348 -1.66 22.79 -40.09
CA TYR A 348 -1.32 21.43 -40.52
C TYR A 348 -0.38 21.49 -41.70
N THR A 349 0.73 20.79 -41.65
CA THR A 349 1.70 20.69 -42.75
C THR A 349 1.76 19.23 -43.20
N ASN A 350 1.44 18.96 -44.45
CA ASN A 350 1.55 17.65 -45.07
C ASN A 350 3.02 17.26 -45.30
N SER A 351 3.29 15.96 -45.44
CA SER A 351 4.63 15.46 -45.79
C SER A 351 5.15 15.92 -47.14
N ASP A 352 4.29 16.37 -48.07
CA ASP A 352 4.65 16.93 -49.38
C ASP A 352 4.89 18.45 -49.33
N GLY A 353 4.76 19.07 -48.14
CA GLY A 353 5.00 20.50 -47.93
C GLY A 353 3.77 21.40 -48.13
N ARG A 354 2.63 20.87 -48.53
CA ARG A 354 1.37 21.63 -48.50
C ARG A 354 0.98 21.91 -47.06
N LYS A 355 0.32 23.03 -46.79
CA LYS A 355 -0.14 23.33 -45.46
C LYS A 355 -1.50 24.04 -45.45
N PHE A 356 -2.27 23.78 -44.41
CA PHE A 356 -3.43 24.56 -44.04
C PHE A 356 -3.12 25.44 -42.83
N GLU A 357 -3.50 26.69 -42.86
CA GLU A 357 -3.42 27.65 -41.76
C GLU A 357 -4.80 28.23 -41.49
N GLY A 358 -5.31 28.09 -40.25
CA GLY A 358 -6.60 28.64 -39.93
C GLY A 358 -7.23 28.04 -38.70
N GLU A 359 -8.56 28.18 -38.64
CA GLU A 359 -9.38 27.66 -37.59
C GLU A 359 -9.74 26.20 -37.85
N TRP A 360 -9.70 25.38 -36.79
CA TRP A 360 -10.02 23.96 -36.77
C TRP A 360 -11.22 23.71 -35.86
N LYS A 361 -12.08 22.78 -36.22
CA LYS A 361 -13.19 22.32 -35.42
C LYS A 361 -13.34 20.81 -35.48
N ASP A 362 -13.07 20.14 -34.37
CA ASP A 362 -13.19 18.70 -34.22
C ASP A 362 -12.45 17.90 -35.32
N HIS A 363 -11.17 18.25 -35.56
CA HIS A 363 -10.26 17.75 -36.62
C HIS A 363 -10.56 18.27 -38.05
N GLU A 364 -11.62 19.03 -38.27
CA GLU A 364 -12.00 19.55 -39.58
C GLU A 364 -11.40 20.96 -39.82
N GLU A 365 -10.88 21.22 -41.04
CA GLU A 365 -10.46 22.55 -41.49
C GLU A 365 -11.73 23.43 -41.59
N TRP A 366 -11.84 24.45 -40.70
CA TRP A 366 -13.08 25.23 -40.59
C TRP A 366 -13.06 26.55 -41.31
N ASN A 367 -12.13 27.44 -40.97
CA ASN A 367 -11.93 28.72 -41.63
C ASN A 367 -10.44 28.94 -41.84
N GLY A 368 -10.00 29.17 -43.10
CA GLY A 368 -8.57 29.35 -43.36
C GLY A 368 -8.16 29.18 -44.80
N ASN A 369 -6.86 29.08 -45.05
CA ASN A 369 -6.33 28.91 -46.37
C ASN A 369 -5.43 27.67 -46.46
N GLU A 370 -5.55 26.94 -47.57
CA GLU A 370 -4.59 25.92 -47.96
C GLU A 370 -3.55 26.48 -48.93
N TYR A 371 -2.30 26.17 -48.68
CA TYR A 371 -1.15 26.62 -49.48
C TYR A 371 -0.44 25.41 -50.10
N ASN A 372 0.09 25.59 -51.32
CA ASN A 372 1.03 24.66 -51.91
C ASN A 372 2.44 24.83 -51.28
N LYS A 373 3.39 23.97 -51.69
CA LYS A 373 4.80 24.03 -51.25
C LYS A 373 5.50 25.37 -51.58
N ASP A 374 5.02 26.11 -52.62
CA ASP A 374 5.56 27.41 -53.04
C ASP A 374 4.85 28.57 -52.31
N ARG A 375 4.06 28.29 -51.25
CA ARG A 375 3.31 29.25 -50.44
C ARG A 375 2.22 30.03 -51.22
N LYS A 376 1.72 29.49 -52.34
CA LYS A 376 0.57 30.03 -53.05
C LYS A 376 -0.72 29.39 -52.50
N ILE A 377 -1.75 30.22 -52.31
CA ILE A 377 -3.08 29.75 -51.90
C ILE A 377 -3.67 28.90 -53.02
N ILE A 378 -4.13 27.72 -52.72
CA ILE A 378 -4.77 26.79 -53.65
C ILE A 378 -6.24 26.51 -53.29
N SER A 379 -6.60 26.67 -52.03
CA SER A 379 -7.97 26.56 -51.57
C SER A 379 -8.22 27.51 -50.37
N LYS A 380 -9.46 27.91 -50.18
CA LYS A 380 -9.97 28.64 -49.00
C LYS A 380 -11.07 27.83 -48.36
N TYR A 381 -11.11 27.79 -47.05
CA TYR A 381 -12.17 27.15 -46.27
C TYR A 381 -13.00 28.23 -45.57
N VAL A 382 -14.34 28.07 -45.62
CA VAL A 382 -15.32 28.93 -44.94
C VAL A 382 -16.42 28.00 -44.39
N ASP A 383 -16.62 28.02 -43.05
CA ASP A 383 -17.58 27.18 -42.36
C ASP A 383 -17.43 25.70 -42.75
N GLY A 384 -16.21 25.20 -42.84
CA GLY A 384 -15.88 23.82 -43.19
C GLY A 384 -16.05 23.46 -44.68
N LYS A 385 -16.34 24.43 -45.54
CA LYS A 385 -16.51 24.22 -47.00
C LYS A 385 -15.29 24.67 -47.75
N GLU A 386 -14.69 23.79 -48.56
CA GLU A 386 -13.57 24.13 -49.47
C GLU A 386 -14.09 24.96 -50.68
N ILE A 387 -13.44 26.09 -50.93
CA ILE A 387 -13.64 26.94 -52.07
C ILE A 387 -12.32 26.95 -52.86
N LYS A 388 -12.27 26.24 -53.98
CA LYS A 388 -11.08 26.17 -54.87
C LYS A 388 -10.89 27.52 -55.56
N GLN A 389 -9.62 27.97 -55.62
CA GLN A 389 -9.19 29.13 -56.37
C GLN A 389 -8.67 28.74 -57.77
#